data_c41f214a1158521fef8ea69ae25c921a
#
_entry.id   c41f214a1158521fef8ea69ae25c921a
#
_cell.length_a   1.000
_cell.length_b   1.000
_cell.length_c   1.000
_cell.angle_alpha   90.00
_cell.angle_beta   90.00
_cell.angle_gamma   90.00
#
_symmetry.space_group_name_H-M   'P 1'
#
loop_
_entity.id
_entity.type
_entity.pdbx_description
1 polymer ?
#
loop_
_entity_poly.entity_id
_entity_poly.type
_entity_poly.pdbx_seq_one_letter_code
_entity_poly.pdbx_strand_id
1 'polypeptide(L)'
;SYASKITLEAKASRKKQQKEMMRSLDKLVKVIGIAIIPIGILMFCRTFFALGNTLQQSVVSMIAALVGMIPEGLYLLASIALVVSVMRLAKKDVLVHEMACVETLARVNILCVDKTGTITENKMSVAQVEPLEYYEQGEFPALHEMIGNLVNNLNADNITMETLQQYFDSEKTRQAESVCSFSSETKYSSATFSSGDTYIIGAPEKLLLNEYSVYESHIESYARKGLRVMAFGILDYNPEGKKLTSAAKPLALIAIGNAIREDAKETFKYFADQEVEIKVISGDNPVTVSSVAHDAGIINADKFIDASSLQTDEELEAAALKYTVFGRVQPEQKRRIIQALKDNGDVVAMTGDGVNDVLALKSADCSIAFGSGSEAACNAAQIVLVNSDFSCMPSVVLEGRRVVNNIQRTASLFLVKNIFSMLLALFTLIVGH
;
A
#
# COMPACT_ATOMS: atom_id res chain seq x y z
N SER A 1 6.99 -19.89 -13.02
CA SER A 1 7.12 -19.50 -11.59
C SER A 1 5.78 -18.96 -11.06
N TYR A 2 5.58 -18.96 -9.75
CA TYR A 2 4.39 -18.42 -9.09
C TYR A 2 4.15 -16.94 -9.48
N ALA A 3 5.21 -16.13 -9.52
CA ALA A 3 5.17 -14.74 -9.95
C ALA A 3 4.71 -14.57 -11.40
N SER A 4 5.08 -15.46 -12.32
CA SER A 4 4.63 -15.40 -13.72
C SER A 4 3.15 -15.75 -13.87
N LYS A 5 2.62 -16.66 -13.02
CA LYS A 5 1.20 -17.00 -13.00
C LYS A 5 0.36 -15.81 -12.50
N ILE A 6 0.77 -15.17 -11.40
CA ILE A 6 0.14 -13.97 -10.87
C ILE A 6 0.15 -12.84 -11.91
N THR A 7 1.26 -12.63 -12.62
CA THR A 7 1.37 -11.59 -13.66
C THR A 7 0.46 -11.85 -14.85
N LEU A 8 0.25 -13.12 -15.24
CA LEU A 8 -0.67 -13.51 -16.31
C LEU A 8 -2.14 -13.31 -15.92
N GLU A 9 -2.53 -13.74 -14.72
CA GLU A 9 -3.89 -13.53 -14.17
C GLU A 9 -4.18 -12.03 -14.03
N ALA A 10 -3.20 -11.25 -13.57
CA ALA A 10 -3.31 -9.80 -13.48
C ALA A 10 -3.46 -9.11 -14.85
N LYS A 11 -2.86 -9.63 -15.93
CA LYS A 11 -3.08 -9.13 -17.30
C LYS A 11 -4.48 -9.45 -17.83
N ALA A 12 -5.04 -10.61 -17.46
CA ALA A 12 -6.39 -11.00 -17.86
C ALA A 12 -7.50 -10.17 -17.19
N SER A 13 -7.25 -9.67 -15.98
CA SER A 13 -8.19 -8.86 -15.21
C SER A 13 -8.33 -7.39 -15.66
N ARG A 14 -7.61 -6.97 -16.68
CA ARG A 14 -7.63 -5.59 -17.21
C ARG A 14 -8.94 -5.25 -17.95
N LYS A 15 -10.09 -5.41 -17.29
CA LYS A 15 -11.34 -4.78 -17.74
C LYS A 15 -11.24 -3.28 -17.41
N LYS A 16 -11.30 -2.47 -18.45
CA LYS A 16 -11.36 -1.01 -18.43
C LYS A 16 -12.34 -0.51 -17.37
N GLN A 17 -11.88 -0.20 -16.18
CA GLN A 17 -12.65 0.58 -15.21
C GLN A 17 -12.77 1.99 -15.75
N GLN A 18 -13.86 2.29 -16.43
CA GLN A 18 -14.21 3.66 -16.77
C GLN A 18 -14.65 4.36 -15.48
N LYS A 19 -13.94 5.39 -15.09
CA LYS A 19 -14.14 6.12 -13.85
C LYS A 19 -15.40 6.98 -13.89
N GLU A 20 -16.07 7.13 -12.76
CA GLU A 20 -17.43 7.67 -12.68
C GLU A 20 -17.59 9.08 -13.22
N MET A 21 -16.60 9.95 -12.97
CA MET A 21 -16.67 11.33 -13.46
C MET A 21 -16.60 11.39 -14.99
N MET A 22 -15.65 10.67 -15.62
CA MET A 22 -15.56 10.60 -17.07
C MET A 22 -16.80 9.91 -17.69
N ARG A 23 -17.36 8.88 -17.02
CA ARG A 23 -18.65 8.29 -17.43
C ARG A 23 -19.80 9.29 -17.33
N SER A 24 -19.81 10.09 -16.27
CA SER A 24 -20.86 11.12 -16.09
C SER A 24 -20.75 12.20 -17.16
N LEU A 25 -19.53 12.64 -17.52
CA LEU A 25 -19.29 13.54 -18.62
C LEU A 25 -19.69 12.91 -19.98
N ASP A 26 -19.33 11.66 -20.23
CA ASP A 26 -19.73 10.93 -21.43
C ASP A 26 -21.27 10.81 -21.53
N LYS A 27 -21.94 10.50 -20.42
CA LYS A 27 -23.39 10.41 -20.35
C LYS A 27 -24.04 11.76 -20.65
N LEU A 28 -23.49 12.83 -20.08
CA LEU A 28 -23.97 14.21 -20.31
C LEU A 28 -23.86 14.57 -21.80
N VAL A 29 -22.67 14.36 -22.40
CA VAL A 29 -22.43 14.66 -23.82
C VAL A 29 -23.37 13.84 -24.72
N LYS A 30 -23.61 12.57 -24.40
CA LYS A 30 -24.56 11.72 -25.14
C LYS A 30 -25.98 12.25 -25.04
N VAL A 31 -26.44 12.64 -23.83
CA VAL A 31 -27.80 13.20 -23.65
C VAL A 31 -27.98 14.49 -24.44
N ILE A 32 -27.00 15.40 -24.37
CA ILE A 32 -27.02 16.65 -25.15
C ILE A 32 -27.00 16.33 -26.64
N GLY A 33 -26.13 15.41 -27.11
CA GLY A 33 -26.04 15.01 -28.52
C GLY A 33 -27.34 14.44 -29.07
N ILE A 34 -28.07 13.64 -28.28
CA ILE A 34 -29.40 13.13 -28.64
C ILE A 34 -30.44 14.26 -28.71
N ALA A 35 -30.40 15.22 -27.77
CA ALA A 35 -31.35 16.33 -27.72
C ALA A 35 -31.12 17.36 -28.87
N ILE A 36 -29.90 17.55 -29.32
CA ILE A 36 -29.53 18.47 -30.39
C ILE A 36 -30.17 18.07 -31.74
N ILE A 37 -30.27 16.78 -32.03
CA ILE A 37 -30.79 16.29 -33.33
C ILE A 37 -32.24 16.75 -33.59
N PRO A 38 -33.24 16.49 -32.72
CA PRO A 38 -34.59 16.94 -32.96
C PRO A 38 -34.73 18.46 -32.96
N ILE A 39 -33.97 19.16 -32.11
CA ILE A 39 -33.97 20.63 -32.09
C ILE A 39 -33.47 21.20 -33.43
N GLY A 40 -32.39 20.63 -33.97
CA GLY A 40 -31.84 21.02 -35.28
C GLY A 40 -32.81 20.81 -36.40
N ILE A 41 -33.47 19.64 -36.46
CA ILE A 41 -34.50 19.35 -37.48
C ILE A 41 -35.68 20.35 -37.36
N LEU A 42 -36.17 20.61 -36.19
CA LEU A 42 -37.27 21.54 -35.96
C LEU A 42 -36.87 22.97 -36.37
N MET A 43 -35.66 23.41 -36.02
CA MET A 43 -35.14 24.73 -36.45
C MET A 43 -35.00 24.85 -37.94
N PHE A 44 -34.45 23.83 -38.57
CA PHE A 44 -34.35 23.80 -40.06
C PHE A 44 -35.74 23.83 -40.71
N CYS A 45 -36.65 22.94 -40.30
CA CYS A 45 -38.01 22.91 -40.87
C CYS A 45 -38.71 24.26 -40.71
N ARG A 46 -38.57 24.91 -39.58
CA ARG A 46 -39.20 26.20 -39.35
C ARG A 46 -38.61 27.28 -40.22
N THR A 47 -37.28 27.44 -40.26
CA THR A 47 -36.60 28.46 -41.05
C THR A 47 -36.82 28.28 -42.56
N PHE A 48 -36.86 27.07 -43.04
CA PHE A 48 -37.05 26.75 -44.44
C PHE A 48 -38.54 26.81 -44.87
N PHE A 49 -39.44 26.09 -44.15
CA PHE A 49 -40.83 26.00 -44.54
C PHE A 49 -41.73 27.12 -44.04
N ALA A 50 -41.49 27.59 -42.79
CA ALA A 50 -42.40 28.59 -42.19
C ALA A 50 -41.97 30.03 -42.46
N LEU A 51 -40.66 30.31 -42.47
CA LEU A 51 -40.10 31.63 -42.72
C LEU A 51 -39.72 31.90 -44.19
N GLY A 52 -39.74 30.84 -45.03
CA GLY A 52 -39.44 30.97 -46.49
C GLY A 52 -37.95 31.33 -46.80
N ASN A 53 -37.04 31.08 -45.88
CA ASN A 53 -35.64 31.34 -46.07
C ASN A 53 -35.03 30.40 -47.14
N THR A 54 -33.91 30.82 -47.75
CA THR A 54 -33.17 29.94 -48.67
C THR A 54 -32.58 28.74 -47.92
N LEU A 55 -32.33 27.65 -48.64
CA LEU A 55 -31.70 26.46 -48.07
C LEU A 55 -30.41 26.80 -47.31
N GLN A 56 -29.56 27.65 -47.95
CA GLN A 56 -28.31 28.08 -47.36
C GLN A 56 -28.47 28.82 -46.05
N GLN A 57 -29.41 29.79 -45.99
CA GLN A 57 -29.70 30.53 -44.77
C GLN A 57 -30.26 29.62 -43.65
N SER A 58 -31.13 28.69 -44.01
CA SER A 58 -31.72 27.73 -43.04
C SER A 58 -30.67 26.79 -42.43
N VAL A 59 -29.76 26.31 -43.24
CA VAL A 59 -28.65 25.42 -42.78
C VAL A 59 -27.69 26.24 -41.89
N VAL A 60 -27.29 27.45 -42.31
CA VAL A 60 -26.39 28.27 -41.48
C VAL A 60 -26.99 28.63 -40.14
N SER A 61 -28.26 29.03 -40.11
CA SER A 61 -28.96 29.34 -38.84
C SER A 61 -29.08 28.12 -37.92
N MET A 62 -29.41 26.96 -38.48
CA MET A 62 -29.43 25.68 -37.72
C MET A 62 -28.04 25.39 -37.13
N ILE A 63 -26.99 25.40 -37.94
CA ILE A 63 -25.61 25.08 -37.50
C ILE A 63 -25.17 26.07 -36.40
N ALA A 64 -25.40 27.39 -36.61
CA ALA A 64 -25.04 28.41 -35.62
C ALA A 64 -25.69 28.18 -34.24
N ALA A 65 -26.95 27.78 -34.22
CA ALA A 65 -27.66 27.45 -32.98
C ALA A 65 -27.13 26.16 -32.34
N LEU A 66 -26.90 25.11 -33.15
CA LEU A 66 -26.41 23.80 -32.65
C LEU A 66 -25.00 23.87 -32.06
N VAL A 67 -24.09 24.62 -32.70
CA VAL A 67 -22.70 24.80 -32.20
C VAL A 67 -22.69 25.39 -30.78
N GLY A 68 -23.58 26.34 -30.49
CA GLY A 68 -23.73 26.91 -29.15
C GLY A 68 -24.15 25.93 -28.05
N MET A 69 -24.77 24.79 -28.43
CA MET A 69 -25.25 23.76 -27.48
C MET A 69 -24.23 22.68 -27.20
N ILE A 70 -23.13 22.57 -27.97
CA ILE A 70 -22.11 21.52 -27.79
C ILE A 70 -21.12 21.95 -26.71
N PRO A 71 -20.84 21.11 -25.68
CA PRO A 71 -19.88 21.42 -24.61
C PRO A 71 -18.44 21.10 -25.05
N GLU A 72 -17.94 21.76 -26.10
CA GLU A 72 -16.65 21.45 -26.76
C GLU A 72 -15.44 21.55 -25.79
N GLY A 73 -15.42 22.53 -24.88
CA GLY A 73 -14.31 22.77 -23.97
C GLY A 73 -14.26 21.84 -22.76
N LEU A 74 -15.33 21.12 -22.44
CA LEU A 74 -15.44 20.38 -21.19
C LEU A 74 -14.41 19.25 -21.07
N TYR A 75 -14.26 18.45 -22.12
CA TYR A 75 -13.30 17.36 -22.20
C TYR A 75 -11.84 17.83 -22.18
N LEU A 76 -11.56 18.89 -22.94
CA LEU A 76 -10.23 19.50 -23.00
C LEU A 76 -9.81 20.02 -21.62
N LEU A 77 -10.68 20.75 -20.96
CA LEU A 77 -10.39 21.33 -19.63
C LEU A 77 -10.24 20.25 -18.55
N ALA A 78 -11.05 19.20 -18.58
CA ALA A 78 -10.90 18.07 -17.66
C ALA A 78 -9.55 17.37 -17.88
N SER A 79 -9.16 17.15 -19.14
CA SER A 79 -7.88 16.53 -19.48
C SER A 79 -6.70 17.41 -19.05
N ILE A 80 -6.75 18.72 -19.30
CA ILE A 80 -5.70 19.65 -18.87
C ILE A 80 -5.59 19.70 -17.35
N ALA A 81 -6.71 19.72 -16.62
CA ALA A 81 -6.71 19.72 -15.16
C ALA A 81 -6.03 18.48 -14.60
N LEU A 82 -6.29 17.29 -15.17
CA LEU A 82 -5.62 16.04 -14.79
C LEU A 82 -4.12 16.08 -15.12
N VAL A 83 -3.72 16.54 -16.29
CA VAL A 83 -2.30 16.66 -16.67
C VAL A 83 -1.54 17.58 -15.71
N VAL A 84 -2.10 18.76 -15.41
CA VAL A 84 -1.49 19.70 -14.46
C VAL A 84 -1.36 19.09 -13.06
N SER A 85 -2.34 18.31 -12.63
CA SER A 85 -2.28 17.61 -11.35
C SER A 85 -1.16 16.56 -11.33
N VAL A 86 -1.07 15.74 -12.37
CA VAL A 86 0.03 14.75 -12.51
C VAL A 86 1.40 15.44 -12.49
N MET A 87 1.55 16.58 -13.18
CA MET A 87 2.79 17.35 -13.13
C MET A 87 3.13 17.88 -11.73
N ARG A 88 2.13 18.26 -10.94
CA ARG A 88 2.32 18.69 -9.54
C ARG A 88 2.71 17.52 -8.64
N LEU A 89 2.09 16.37 -8.83
CA LEU A 89 2.43 15.15 -8.11
C LEU A 89 3.84 14.67 -8.45
N ALA A 90 4.25 14.73 -9.73
CA ALA A 90 5.60 14.39 -10.14
C ALA A 90 6.68 15.27 -9.47
N LYS A 91 6.38 16.55 -9.19
CA LYS A 91 7.28 17.43 -8.43
C LYS A 91 7.43 17.05 -6.94
N LYS A 92 6.59 16.14 -6.46
CA LYS A 92 6.61 15.58 -5.09
C LYS A 92 7.06 14.12 -5.08
N ASP A 93 7.77 13.69 -6.12
CA ASP A 93 8.26 12.32 -6.29
C ASP A 93 7.14 11.27 -6.30
N VAL A 94 5.96 11.65 -6.79
CA VAL A 94 4.82 10.77 -6.99
C VAL A 94 4.61 10.52 -8.46
N LEU A 95 4.89 9.31 -8.93
CA LEU A 95 4.68 8.88 -10.30
C LEU A 95 3.25 8.36 -10.48
N VAL A 96 2.54 8.87 -11.46
CA VAL A 96 1.17 8.47 -11.78
C VAL A 96 1.15 7.75 -13.12
N HIS A 97 0.85 6.46 -13.11
CA HIS A 97 0.72 5.63 -14.32
C HIS A 97 -0.63 5.82 -15.02
N GLU A 98 -1.69 6.06 -14.23
CA GLU A 98 -3.04 6.29 -14.75
C GLU A 98 -3.62 7.59 -14.19
N MET A 99 -3.75 8.63 -15.03
CA MET A 99 -4.22 9.96 -14.61
C MET A 99 -5.57 9.93 -13.87
N ALA A 100 -6.42 9.02 -14.26
CA ALA A 100 -7.76 8.94 -13.70
C ALA A 100 -7.80 8.34 -12.27
N CYS A 101 -6.70 7.73 -11.76
CA CYS A 101 -6.65 7.30 -10.34
C CYS A 101 -6.62 8.50 -9.38
N VAL A 102 -6.13 9.66 -9.84
CA VAL A 102 -6.15 10.91 -9.06
C VAL A 102 -7.58 11.33 -8.71
N GLU A 103 -8.52 11.14 -9.64
CA GLU A 103 -9.95 11.34 -9.39
C GLU A 103 -10.49 10.33 -8.37
N THR A 104 -10.15 9.06 -8.55
CA THR A 104 -10.62 7.98 -7.66
C THR A 104 -10.14 8.20 -6.24
N LEU A 105 -8.88 8.60 -6.06
CA LEU A 105 -8.28 8.84 -4.75
C LEU A 105 -9.00 9.93 -3.96
N ALA A 106 -9.60 10.92 -4.64
CA ALA A 106 -10.40 11.95 -3.99
C ALA A 106 -11.67 11.41 -3.31
N ARG A 107 -12.12 10.23 -3.70
CA ARG A 107 -13.37 9.60 -3.25
C ARG A 107 -13.16 8.35 -2.41
N VAL A 108 -11.91 7.96 -2.18
CA VAL A 108 -11.56 6.82 -1.34
C VAL A 108 -12.13 7.02 0.06
N ASN A 109 -12.90 6.04 0.52
CA ASN A 109 -13.43 5.96 1.87
C ASN A 109 -12.83 4.80 2.68
N ILE A 110 -12.14 3.84 2.02
CA ILE A 110 -11.38 2.78 2.69
C ILE A 110 -9.96 2.73 2.10
N LEU A 111 -8.96 2.81 2.98
CA LEU A 111 -7.56 2.60 2.62
C LEU A 111 -7.05 1.30 3.24
N CYS A 112 -6.84 0.30 2.40
CA CYS A 112 -6.20 -0.95 2.78
C CYS A 112 -4.69 -0.79 2.71
N VAL A 113 -3.99 -1.10 3.80
CA VAL A 113 -2.53 -0.97 3.89
C VAL A 113 -1.89 -2.33 4.21
N ASP A 114 -0.78 -2.64 3.55
CA ASP A 114 0.10 -3.70 4.06
C ASP A 114 0.91 -3.16 5.24
N LYS A 115 1.29 -4.02 6.18
CA LYS A 115 2.10 -3.64 7.34
C LYS A 115 3.48 -3.18 6.91
N THR A 116 4.19 -4.05 6.18
CA THR A 116 5.60 -3.86 5.82
C THR A 116 5.72 -2.82 4.71
N GLY A 117 6.69 -1.92 4.84
CA GLY A 117 6.91 -0.85 3.86
C GLY A 117 5.89 0.29 3.89
N THR A 118 4.71 0.11 4.51
CA THR A 118 3.67 1.15 4.65
C THR A 118 3.61 1.69 6.07
N ILE A 119 3.22 0.86 7.05
CA ILE A 119 3.18 1.24 8.47
C ILE A 119 4.59 1.26 9.05
N THR A 120 5.40 0.28 8.66
CA THR A 120 6.78 0.15 9.07
C THR A 120 7.73 0.49 7.93
N GLU A 121 8.98 0.79 8.28
CA GLU A 121 10.05 0.92 7.30
C GLU A 121 10.37 -0.45 6.66
N ASN A 122 10.93 -0.42 5.44
CA ASN A 122 11.42 -1.63 4.76
C ASN A 122 12.74 -2.15 5.34
N LYS A 123 13.44 -1.32 6.12
CA LYS A 123 14.69 -1.70 6.78
C LYS A 123 14.38 -2.36 8.11
N MET A 124 14.96 -3.52 8.33
CA MET A 124 15.05 -4.11 9.67
C MET A 124 16.07 -3.32 10.49
N SER A 125 15.81 -3.21 11.79
CA SER A 125 16.75 -2.62 12.76
C SER A 125 16.76 -3.46 14.04
N VAL A 126 17.86 -3.39 14.79
CA VAL A 126 17.90 -3.93 16.15
C VAL A 126 17.14 -2.95 17.04
N ALA A 127 15.98 -3.39 17.53
CA ALA A 127 15.13 -2.56 18.38
C ALA A 127 15.60 -2.55 19.83
N GLN A 128 16.07 -3.69 20.33
CA GLN A 128 16.56 -3.83 21.70
C GLN A 128 17.53 -5.01 21.81
N VAL A 129 18.53 -4.83 22.68
CA VAL A 129 19.42 -5.89 23.16
C VAL A 129 19.21 -5.97 24.66
N GLU A 130 18.68 -7.10 25.12
CA GLU A 130 18.40 -7.36 26.53
C GLU A 130 19.43 -8.32 27.08
N PRO A 131 20.33 -7.88 28.02
CA PRO A 131 21.22 -8.77 28.71
C PRO A 131 20.43 -9.74 29.59
N LEU A 132 20.89 -10.98 29.71
CA LEU A 132 20.26 -11.99 30.55
C LEU A 132 21.07 -12.21 31.83
N GLU A 133 20.42 -12.80 32.82
CA GLU A 133 20.97 -12.99 34.17
C GLU A 133 22.36 -13.64 34.15
N TYR A 134 22.60 -14.61 33.29
CA TYR A 134 23.89 -15.27 33.16
C TYR A 134 25.01 -14.31 32.71
N TYR A 135 24.71 -13.32 31.86
CA TYR A 135 25.66 -12.28 31.48
C TYR A 135 25.90 -11.31 32.64
N GLU A 136 24.85 -10.89 33.33
CA GLU A 136 24.93 -9.92 34.43
C GLU A 136 25.71 -10.46 35.64
N GLN A 137 25.67 -11.76 35.88
CA GLN A 137 26.37 -12.44 36.99
C GLN A 137 27.80 -12.84 36.64
N GLY A 138 28.21 -12.78 35.37
CA GLY A 138 29.51 -13.22 34.88
C GLY A 138 30.46 -12.06 34.55
N GLU A 139 31.76 -12.35 34.51
CA GLU A 139 32.79 -11.43 34.01
C GLU A 139 32.97 -11.62 32.49
N PHE A 140 32.11 -10.98 31.69
CA PHE A 140 32.17 -11.05 30.23
C PHE A 140 32.60 -9.71 29.62
N PRO A 141 33.21 -9.70 28.40
CA PRO A 141 33.36 -8.51 27.60
C PRO A 141 32.01 -7.84 27.29
N ALA A 142 32.02 -6.62 26.80
CA ALA A 142 30.80 -5.92 26.41
C ALA A 142 29.99 -6.75 25.37
N LEU A 143 28.68 -6.89 25.56
CA LEU A 143 27.81 -7.63 24.63
C LEU A 143 27.96 -7.17 23.17
N HIS A 144 28.11 -5.85 22.98
CA HIS A 144 28.30 -5.26 21.66
C HIS A 144 29.58 -5.83 20.99
N GLU A 145 30.67 -5.95 21.75
CA GLU A 145 31.93 -6.50 21.24
C GLU A 145 31.80 -8.02 20.96
N MET A 146 31.17 -8.77 21.87
CA MET A 146 30.99 -10.22 21.70
C MET A 146 30.12 -10.55 20.49
N ILE A 147 28.98 -9.86 20.35
CA ILE A 147 28.07 -10.05 19.22
C ILE A 147 28.76 -9.58 17.92
N GLY A 148 29.44 -8.42 17.96
CA GLY A 148 30.22 -7.91 16.84
C GLY A 148 31.32 -8.90 16.38
N ASN A 149 32.04 -9.53 17.31
CA ASN A 149 33.00 -10.57 16.99
C ASN A 149 32.37 -11.78 16.29
N LEU A 150 31.13 -12.17 16.67
CA LEU A 150 30.41 -13.24 15.97
C LEU A 150 30.00 -12.81 14.56
N VAL A 151 29.19 -11.72 14.46
CA VAL A 151 28.50 -11.38 13.21
C VAL A 151 29.46 -10.91 12.12
N ASN A 152 30.57 -10.26 12.48
CA ASN A 152 31.57 -9.77 11.51
C ASN A 152 32.49 -10.88 10.96
N ASN A 153 32.47 -12.09 11.54
CA ASN A 153 33.11 -13.28 10.97
C ASN A 153 32.17 -14.10 10.06
N LEU A 154 30.89 -13.75 9.97
CA LEU A 154 29.89 -14.44 9.17
C LEU A 154 29.62 -13.69 7.86
N ASN A 155 29.12 -14.40 6.84
CA ASN A 155 28.66 -13.76 5.61
C ASN A 155 27.29 -13.14 5.82
N ALA A 156 27.03 -12.01 5.16
CA ALA A 156 25.74 -11.33 5.13
C ALA A 156 24.78 -12.03 4.16
N ASP A 157 24.41 -13.27 4.46
CA ASP A 157 23.58 -14.09 3.57
C ASP A 157 22.07 -13.74 3.60
N ASN A 158 21.67 -12.86 4.53
CA ASN A 158 20.27 -12.43 4.68
C ASN A 158 20.18 -11.08 5.39
N ILE A 159 19.02 -10.41 5.22
CA ILE A 159 18.73 -9.08 5.77
C ILE A 159 18.93 -9.02 7.30
N THR A 160 18.62 -10.10 8.02
CA THR A 160 18.82 -10.17 9.47
C THR A 160 20.30 -10.06 9.83
N MET A 161 21.17 -10.79 9.12
CA MET A 161 22.61 -10.75 9.36
C MET A 161 23.20 -9.38 8.96
N GLU A 162 22.77 -8.82 7.83
CA GLU A 162 23.17 -7.45 7.43
C GLU A 162 22.78 -6.42 8.52
N THR A 163 21.58 -6.54 9.07
CA THR A 163 21.10 -5.66 10.15
C THR A 163 21.96 -5.79 11.41
N LEU A 164 22.29 -7.02 11.78
CA LEU A 164 23.15 -7.28 12.95
C LEU A 164 24.57 -6.74 12.73
N GLN A 165 25.16 -6.94 11.56
CA GLN A 165 26.48 -6.43 11.21
C GLN A 165 26.51 -4.90 11.22
N GLN A 166 25.48 -4.23 10.69
CA GLN A 166 25.37 -2.78 10.72
C GLN A 166 25.24 -2.22 12.14
N TYR A 167 24.53 -2.91 13.03
CA TYR A 167 24.30 -2.45 14.40
C TYR A 167 25.52 -2.74 15.32
N PHE A 168 26.12 -3.93 15.17
CA PHE A 168 27.25 -4.38 15.97
C PHE A 168 28.60 -4.20 15.25
N ASP A 169 28.70 -3.16 14.40
CA ASP A 169 29.94 -2.84 13.71
C ASP A 169 31.05 -2.55 14.73
N SER A 170 32.21 -3.22 14.58
CA SER A 170 33.34 -3.15 15.49
C SER A 170 34.63 -3.03 14.69
N GLU A 171 35.42 -2.00 14.96
CA GLU A 171 36.73 -1.77 14.33
C GLU A 171 37.74 -2.89 14.63
N LYS A 172 37.59 -3.64 15.73
CA LYS A 172 38.48 -4.72 16.16
C LYS A 172 37.71 -6.04 16.25
N THR A 173 37.68 -6.77 15.18
CA THR A 173 37.04 -8.09 15.15
C THR A 173 38.09 -9.17 15.39
N ARG A 174 37.87 -10.05 16.39
CA ARG A 174 38.66 -11.26 16.59
C ARG A 174 38.41 -12.19 15.41
N GLN A 175 39.48 -12.79 14.85
CA GLN A 175 39.35 -13.75 13.77
C GLN A 175 38.90 -15.12 14.32
N ALA A 176 37.82 -15.66 13.75
CA ALA A 176 37.33 -16.99 14.09
C ALA A 176 38.17 -18.08 13.39
N GLU A 177 38.40 -19.20 14.08
CA GLU A 177 39.03 -20.39 13.51
C GLU A 177 38.03 -21.20 12.67
N SER A 178 36.77 -21.21 13.09
CA SER A 178 35.71 -21.92 12.39
C SER A 178 34.41 -21.10 12.48
N VAL A 179 33.67 -21.06 11.38
CA VAL A 179 32.38 -20.40 11.29
C VAL A 179 31.32 -21.36 10.73
N CYS A 180 30.09 -21.22 11.23
CA CYS A 180 28.91 -21.90 10.71
C CYS A 180 27.88 -20.86 10.31
N SER A 181 27.60 -20.73 9.01
CA SER A 181 26.57 -19.85 8.48
C SER A 181 25.18 -20.38 8.79
N PHE A 182 24.18 -19.50 8.72
CA PHE A 182 22.79 -19.83 8.99
C PHE A 182 22.26 -20.93 8.09
N SER A 183 21.53 -21.87 8.67
CA SER A 183 20.78 -22.90 7.97
C SER A 183 19.31 -22.87 8.41
N SER A 184 18.38 -23.07 7.48
CA SER A 184 16.95 -23.18 7.78
C SER A 184 16.59 -24.39 8.64
N GLU A 185 17.45 -25.42 8.65
CA GLU A 185 17.27 -26.63 9.45
C GLU A 185 17.69 -26.43 10.90
N THR A 186 18.88 -25.84 11.12
CA THR A 186 19.46 -25.64 12.45
C THR A 186 19.03 -24.33 13.09
N LYS A 187 18.71 -23.31 12.27
CA LYS A 187 18.25 -21.96 12.64
C LYS A 187 19.22 -21.21 13.57
N TYR A 188 20.50 -21.42 13.42
CA TYR A 188 21.56 -20.68 14.12
C TYR A 188 22.76 -20.40 13.22
N SER A 189 23.61 -19.48 13.67
CA SER A 189 24.96 -19.23 13.17
C SER A 189 25.93 -19.23 14.34
N SER A 190 27.18 -19.68 14.12
CA SER A 190 28.20 -19.71 15.19
C SER A 190 29.59 -19.39 14.66
N ALA A 191 30.46 -18.93 15.56
CA ALA A 191 31.88 -18.74 15.33
C ALA A 191 32.69 -19.22 16.53
N THR A 192 33.69 -20.05 16.27
CA THR A 192 34.59 -20.60 17.27
C THR A 192 35.94 -19.88 17.19
N PHE A 193 36.46 -19.44 18.31
CA PHE A 193 37.67 -18.63 18.43
C PHE A 193 38.83 -19.48 19.04
N SER A 194 40.06 -19.03 18.82
CA SER A 194 41.30 -19.65 19.34
C SER A 194 41.36 -19.80 20.86
N SER A 195 40.53 -19.02 21.61
CA SER A 195 40.35 -19.20 23.06
C SER A 195 39.56 -20.46 23.43
N GLY A 196 38.96 -21.15 22.47
CA GLY A 196 38.04 -22.26 22.68
C GLY A 196 36.57 -21.84 22.84
N ASP A 197 36.29 -20.51 22.92
CA ASP A 197 34.94 -20.01 23.05
C ASP A 197 34.21 -20.13 21.71
N THR A 198 32.98 -20.63 21.74
CA THR A 198 32.08 -20.65 20.58
C THR A 198 30.89 -19.73 20.86
N TYR A 199 30.82 -18.64 20.10
CA TYR A 199 29.66 -17.72 20.14
C TYR A 199 28.60 -18.20 19.15
N ILE A 200 27.33 -18.14 19.57
CA ILE A 200 26.21 -18.62 18.79
C ILE A 200 25.06 -17.63 18.84
N ILE A 201 24.39 -17.44 17.70
CA ILE A 201 23.20 -16.62 17.57
C ILE A 201 22.14 -17.34 16.73
N GLY A 202 20.88 -17.29 17.12
CA GLY A 202 19.83 -17.95 16.35
C GLY A 202 18.46 -17.92 17.03
N ALA A 203 17.55 -18.77 16.54
CA ALA A 203 16.21 -18.88 17.06
C ALA A 203 16.23 -19.37 18.52
N PRO A 204 15.56 -18.67 19.45
CA PRO A 204 15.60 -19.03 20.89
C PRO A 204 15.22 -20.48 21.17
N GLU A 205 14.21 -21.00 20.49
CA GLU A 205 13.74 -22.37 20.67
C GLU A 205 14.79 -23.43 20.26
N LYS A 206 15.79 -23.04 19.44
CA LYS A 206 16.87 -23.91 19.00
C LYS A 206 18.11 -23.81 19.88
N LEU A 207 18.38 -22.62 20.43
CA LEU A 207 19.54 -22.38 21.28
C LEU A 207 19.29 -22.79 22.71
N LEU A 208 18.13 -22.47 23.25
CA LEU A 208 17.80 -22.61 24.67
C LEU A 208 17.28 -24.02 25.03
N LEU A 209 16.81 -24.76 24.06
CA LEU A 209 16.29 -26.13 24.23
C LEU A 209 15.34 -26.23 25.46
N ASN A 210 15.72 -26.97 26.48
CA ASN A 210 14.93 -27.16 27.70
C ASN A 210 14.83 -25.90 28.60
N GLU A 211 15.70 -24.92 28.39
CA GLU A 211 15.70 -23.64 29.13
C GLU A 211 14.78 -22.58 28.49
N TYR A 212 14.20 -22.87 27.33
CA TYR A 212 13.33 -21.94 26.60
C TYR A 212 12.17 -21.40 27.46
N SER A 213 11.58 -22.26 28.28
CA SER A 213 10.45 -21.90 29.16
C SER A 213 10.78 -20.81 30.19
N VAL A 214 12.04 -20.67 30.58
CA VAL A 214 12.51 -19.62 31.50
C VAL A 214 12.38 -18.24 30.88
N TYR A 215 12.64 -18.14 29.58
CA TYR A 215 12.68 -16.90 28.84
C TYR A 215 11.43 -16.65 27.98
N GLU A 216 10.49 -17.59 27.96
CA GLU A 216 9.29 -17.56 27.11
C GLU A 216 8.49 -16.28 27.26
N SER A 217 8.28 -15.81 28.50
CA SER A 217 7.54 -14.57 28.77
C SER A 217 8.21 -13.33 28.17
N HIS A 218 9.55 -13.26 28.20
CA HIS A 218 10.33 -12.17 27.59
C HIS A 218 10.23 -12.24 26.08
N ILE A 219 10.45 -13.43 25.50
CA ILE A 219 10.37 -13.68 24.07
C ILE A 219 8.97 -13.33 23.53
N GLU A 220 7.91 -13.77 24.22
CA GLU A 220 6.53 -13.44 23.86
C GLU A 220 6.23 -11.94 23.96
N SER A 221 6.80 -11.24 24.96
CA SER A 221 6.59 -9.79 25.10
C SER A 221 7.09 -9.02 23.87
N TYR A 222 8.24 -9.41 23.31
CA TYR A 222 8.78 -8.86 22.08
C TYR A 222 8.01 -9.31 20.84
N ALA A 223 7.63 -10.58 20.79
CA ALA A 223 6.84 -11.12 19.69
C ALA A 223 5.47 -10.42 19.56
N ARG A 224 4.83 -10.09 20.69
CA ARG A 224 3.59 -9.29 20.73
C ARG A 224 3.77 -7.88 20.19
N LYS A 225 4.97 -7.29 20.33
CA LYS A 225 5.34 -6.00 19.74
C LYS A 225 5.74 -6.10 18.26
N GLY A 226 5.64 -7.28 17.66
CA GLY A 226 5.99 -7.47 16.26
C GLY A 226 7.47 -7.67 15.98
N LEU A 227 8.27 -7.86 17.02
CA LEU A 227 9.71 -8.03 16.90
C LEU A 227 10.06 -9.52 16.79
N ARG A 228 11.02 -9.82 15.94
CA ARG A 228 11.67 -11.14 15.88
C ARG A 228 12.73 -11.20 16.98
N VAL A 229 12.66 -12.21 17.83
CA VAL A 229 13.65 -12.41 18.89
C VAL A 229 14.70 -13.41 18.43
N MET A 230 15.95 -13.08 18.66
CA MET A 230 17.09 -13.99 18.55
C MET A 230 17.76 -14.13 19.90
N ALA A 231 18.25 -15.32 20.21
CA ALA A 231 19.08 -15.53 21.38
C ALA A 231 20.56 -15.50 20.97
N PHE A 232 21.38 -14.89 21.80
CA PHE A 232 22.84 -14.91 21.73
C PHE A 232 23.41 -15.62 22.95
N GLY A 233 24.40 -16.47 22.76
CA GLY A 233 24.98 -17.23 23.87
C GLY A 233 26.34 -17.83 23.55
N ILE A 234 26.87 -18.62 24.50
CA ILE A 234 28.13 -19.32 24.41
C ILE A 234 27.92 -20.83 24.48
N LEU A 235 28.72 -21.57 23.72
CA LEU A 235 28.86 -23.02 23.78
C LEU A 235 30.28 -23.38 24.18
N ASP A 236 30.42 -24.45 24.94
CA ASP A 236 31.71 -25.03 25.33
C ASP A 236 32.29 -25.99 24.26
N TYR A 237 31.65 -26.05 23.07
CA TYR A 237 32.03 -26.91 21.95
C TYR A 237 31.66 -26.27 20.60
N ASN A 238 32.29 -26.72 19.50
CA ASN A 238 31.92 -26.31 18.14
C ASN A 238 30.80 -27.23 17.61
N PRO A 239 29.60 -26.67 17.27
CA PRO A 239 28.45 -27.46 16.83
C PRO A 239 28.54 -27.96 15.38
N GLU A 240 29.52 -27.50 14.59
CA GLU A 240 29.80 -27.91 13.20
C GLU A 240 28.55 -27.90 12.28
N GLY A 241 27.58 -27.01 12.51
CA GLY A 241 26.34 -26.97 11.74
C GLY A 241 25.33 -28.11 12.00
N LYS A 242 25.50 -28.85 13.07
CA LYS A 242 24.61 -29.94 13.50
C LYS A 242 23.61 -29.45 14.55
N LYS A 243 22.58 -30.26 14.84
CA LYS A 243 21.66 -29.96 15.96
C LYS A 243 22.44 -29.89 17.26
N LEU A 244 22.12 -28.89 18.10
CA LEU A 244 22.80 -28.75 19.40
C LEU A 244 22.53 -29.94 20.30
N THR A 245 23.57 -30.41 20.98
CA THR A 245 23.50 -31.48 21.95
C THR A 245 23.22 -31.02 23.36
N SER A 246 23.54 -29.75 23.64
CA SER A 246 23.22 -29.05 24.89
C SER A 246 22.74 -27.63 24.62
N ALA A 247 21.98 -27.04 25.56
CA ALA A 247 21.56 -25.65 25.46
C ALA A 247 22.79 -24.73 25.47
N ALA A 248 22.74 -23.65 24.69
CA ALA A 248 23.72 -22.58 24.79
C ALA A 248 23.49 -21.83 26.11
N LYS A 249 24.58 -21.40 26.77
CA LYS A 249 24.51 -20.49 27.92
C LYS A 249 24.06 -19.11 27.41
N PRO A 250 22.82 -18.67 27.70
CA PRO A 250 22.27 -17.48 27.06
C PRO A 250 22.82 -16.22 27.72
N LEU A 251 23.33 -15.31 26.90
CA LEU A 251 23.87 -14.01 27.33
C LEU A 251 22.93 -12.83 27.05
N ALA A 252 22.20 -12.89 25.94
CA ALA A 252 21.28 -11.81 25.57
C ALA A 252 20.16 -12.31 24.67
N LEU A 253 19.02 -11.58 24.73
CA LEU A 253 18.00 -11.59 23.69
C LEU A 253 18.15 -10.35 22.83
N ILE A 254 18.06 -10.53 21.51
CA ILE A 254 18.16 -9.46 20.52
C ILE A 254 16.81 -9.39 19.81
N ALA A 255 16.10 -8.29 20.01
CA ALA A 255 14.83 -8.04 19.37
C ALA A 255 15.06 -7.22 18.09
N ILE A 256 14.65 -7.77 16.94
CA ILE A 256 14.85 -7.22 15.61
C ILE A 256 13.50 -7.03 14.95
N GLY A 257 13.30 -5.90 14.31
CA GLY A 257 12.07 -5.63 13.59
C GLY A 257 12.15 -4.44 12.67
N ASN A 258 11.06 -4.20 11.98
CA ASN A 258 10.92 -3.00 11.18
C ASN A 258 10.36 -1.90 12.08
N ALA A 259 11.06 -0.78 12.17
CA ALA A 259 10.59 0.37 12.92
C ALA A 259 9.27 0.88 12.33
N ILE A 260 8.35 1.30 13.20
CA ILE A 260 7.17 2.06 12.75
C ILE A 260 7.67 3.40 12.24
N ARG A 261 7.18 3.83 11.09
CA ARG A 261 7.55 5.12 10.51
C ARG A 261 7.21 6.26 11.48
N GLU A 262 8.09 7.23 11.61
CA GLU A 262 7.89 8.38 12.51
C GLU A 262 6.63 9.18 12.14
N ASP A 263 6.33 9.28 10.85
CA ASP A 263 5.21 10.00 10.27
C ASP A 263 3.89 9.18 10.21
N ALA A 264 3.91 7.89 10.59
CA ALA A 264 2.75 7.01 10.48
C ALA A 264 1.54 7.54 11.28
N LYS A 265 1.76 7.94 12.54
CA LYS A 265 0.67 8.44 13.40
C LYS A 265 -0.02 9.69 12.83
N GLU A 266 0.75 10.63 12.31
CA GLU A 266 0.21 11.85 11.73
C GLU A 266 -0.54 11.57 10.44
N THR A 267 0.01 10.69 9.60
CA THR A 267 -0.59 10.30 8.33
C THR A 267 -1.91 9.54 8.54
N PHE A 268 -1.96 8.56 9.44
CA PHE A 268 -3.20 7.83 9.71
C PHE A 268 -4.24 8.69 10.42
N LYS A 269 -3.83 9.60 11.32
CA LYS A 269 -4.72 10.58 11.90
C LYS A 269 -5.36 11.48 10.83
N TYR A 270 -4.57 11.96 9.85
CA TYR A 270 -5.12 12.73 8.73
C TYR A 270 -6.23 11.96 7.99
N PHE A 271 -6.01 10.66 7.70
CA PHE A 271 -7.04 9.86 7.03
C PHE A 271 -8.29 9.69 7.90
N ALA A 272 -8.13 9.44 9.19
CA ALA A 272 -9.25 9.36 10.13
C ALA A 272 -10.05 10.67 10.20
N ASP A 273 -9.37 11.82 10.26
CA ASP A 273 -9.99 13.15 10.25
C ASP A 273 -10.73 13.44 8.92
N GLN A 274 -10.41 12.72 7.85
CA GLN A 274 -11.05 12.76 6.55
C GLN A 274 -12.12 11.67 6.35
N GLU A 275 -12.52 10.98 7.41
CA GLU A 275 -13.52 9.90 7.41
C GLU A 275 -13.11 8.72 6.49
N VAL A 276 -11.79 8.49 6.31
CA VAL A 276 -11.27 7.33 5.58
C VAL A 276 -10.97 6.22 6.58
N GLU A 277 -11.65 5.10 6.45
CA GLU A 277 -11.39 3.90 7.26
C GLU A 277 -10.09 3.23 6.82
N ILE A 278 -9.24 2.88 7.79
CA ILE A 278 -8.00 2.15 7.52
C ILE A 278 -8.22 0.67 7.82
N LYS A 279 -7.82 -0.21 6.88
CA LYS A 279 -7.77 -1.65 7.10
C LYS A 279 -6.35 -2.15 6.87
N VAL A 280 -5.83 -2.92 7.82
CA VAL A 280 -4.47 -3.48 7.73
C VAL A 280 -4.56 -4.93 7.30
N ILE A 281 -3.88 -5.28 6.20
CA ILE A 281 -3.95 -6.61 5.60
C ILE A 281 -2.54 -7.17 5.45
N SER A 282 -2.12 -8.08 6.33
CA SER A 282 -0.75 -8.60 6.41
C SER A 282 -0.69 -10.12 6.42
N GLY A 283 0.41 -10.69 5.92
CA GLY A 283 0.73 -12.11 6.06
C GLY A 283 1.24 -12.50 7.45
N ASP A 284 1.53 -11.52 8.33
CA ASP A 284 2.07 -11.76 9.66
C ASP A 284 1.01 -12.20 10.68
N ASN A 285 1.47 -12.57 11.87
CA ASN A 285 0.59 -12.95 12.98
C ASN A 285 -0.38 -11.80 13.32
N PRO A 286 -1.70 -12.06 13.45
CA PRO A 286 -2.72 -11.02 13.66
C PRO A 286 -2.50 -10.19 14.93
N VAL A 287 -2.04 -10.78 16.02
CA VAL A 287 -1.75 -10.07 17.28
C VAL A 287 -0.61 -9.06 17.07
N THR A 288 0.45 -9.47 16.37
CA THR A 288 1.57 -8.62 15.99
C THR A 288 1.11 -7.45 15.12
N VAL A 289 0.30 -7.74 14.09
CA VAL A 289 -0.20 -6.70 13.17
C VAL A 289 -1.11 -5.72 13.90
N SER A 290 -1.97 -6.21 14.81
CA SER A 290 -2.83 -5.39 15.66
C SER A 290 -2.02 -4.46 16.56
N SER A 291 -0.96 -4.97 17.22
CA SER A 291 -0.08 -4.13 18.06
C SER A 291 0.59 -3.02 17.26
N VAL A 292 1.17 -3.35 16.09
CA VAL A 292 1.81 -2.36 15.21
C VAL A 292 0.80 -1.33 14.70
N ALA A 293 -0.41 -1.76 14.34
CA ALA A 293 -1.48 -0.87 13.89
C ALA A 293 -1.95 0.08 15.01
N HIS A 294 -2.07 -0.43 16.24
CA HIS A 294 -2.40 0.37 17.43
C HIS A 294 -1.31 1.42 17.70
N ASP A 295 -0.04 1.01 17.67
CA ASP A 295 1.09 1.91 17.91
C ASP A 295 1.25 2.97 16.82
N ALA A 296 0.81 2.66 15.59
CA ALA A 296 0.70 3.61 14.48
C ALA A 296 -0.53 4.53 14.57
N GLY A 297 -1.41 4.36 15.57
CA GLY A 297 -2.59 5.20 15.80
C GLY A 297 -3.79 4.86 14.92
N ILE A 298 -3.87 3.64 14.37
CA ILE A 298 -5.01 3.18 13.57
C ILE A 298 -6.20 2.90 14.50
N ILE A 299 -7.35 3.50 14.18
CA ILE A 299 -8.60 3.36 14.96
C ILE A 299 -9.13 1.92 14.83
N ASN A 300 -9.62 1.36 15.96
CA ASN A 300 -10.13 -0.01 16.05
C ASN A 300 -9.09 -1.10 15.68
N ALA A 301 -7.81 -0.86 15.89
CA ALA A 301 -6.77 -1.85 15.66
C ALA A 301 -6.92 -3.13 16.51
N ASP A 302 -7.67 -3.06 17.61
CA ASP A 302 -8.08 -4.17 18.48
C ASP A 302 -9.07 -5.13 17.80
N LYS A 303 -9.78 -4.70 16.76
CA LYS A 303 -10.65 -5.54 15.95
C LYS A 303 -9.85 -6.31 14.90
N PHE A 304 -9.17 -7.37 15.32
CA PHE A 304 -8.37 -8.19 14.44
C PHE A 304 -8.90 -9.60 14.24
N ILE A 305 -8.49 -10.25 13.16
CA ILE A 305 -8.84 -11.63 12.85
C ILE A 305 -7.66 -12.37 12.22
N ASP A 306 -7.60 -13.68 12.49
CA ASP A 306 -6.71 -14.61 11.80
C ASP A 306 -7.37 -15.11 10.51
N ALA A 307 -6.90 -14.64 9.36
CA ALA A 307 -7.48 -15.01 8.07
C ALA A 307 -7.28 -16.49 7.72
N SER A 308 -6.34 -17.20 8.38
CA SER A 308 -6.17 -18.63 8.19
C SER A 308 -7.32 -19.47 8.80
N SER A 309 -8.12 -18.88 9.69
CA SER A 309 -9.30 -19.51 10.28
C SER A 309 -10.56 -19.42 9.39
N LEU A 310 -10.54 -18.53 8.39
CA LEU A 310 -11.66 -18.32 7.47
C LEU A 310 -11.58 -19.33 6.33
N GLN A 311 -12.57 -20.20 6.25
CA GLN A 311 -12.57 -21.33 5.30
C GLN A 311 -13.43 -21.07 4.06
N THR A 312 -14.43 -20.20 4.17
CA THR A 312 -15.33 -19.89 3.07
C THR A 312 -15.22 -18.44 2.60
N ASP A 313 -15.69 -18.17 1.41
CA ASP A 313 -15.71 -16.82 0.83
C ASP A 313 -16.67 -15.91 1.59
N GLU A 314 -17.82 -16.44 2.01
CA GLU A 314 -18.84 -15.72 2.78
C GLU A 314 -18.31 -15.29 4.16
N GLU A 315 -17.52 -16.15 4.81
CA GLU A 315 -16.85 -15.80 6.07
C GLU A 315 -15.83 -14.66 5.86
N LEU A 316 -15.07 -14.70 4.78
CA LEU A 316 -14.08 -13.68 4.44
C LEU A 316 -14.76 -12.34 4.11
N GLU A 317 -15.86 -12.36 3.35
CA GLU A 317 -16.65 -11.18 3.02
C GLU A 317 -17.27 -10.53 4.26
N ALA A 318 -17.87 -11.33 5.14
CA ALA A 318 -18.39 -10.85 6.41
C ALA A 318 -17.29 -10.28 7.32
N ALA A 319 -16.12 -10.92 7.35
CA ALA A 319 -14.96 -10.46 8.09
C ALA A 319 -14.42 -9.12 7.53
N ALA A 320 -14.41 -8.94 6.20
CA ALA A 320 -13.93 -7.73 5.54
C ALA A 320 -14.67 -6.47 6.02
N LEU A 321 -15.97 -6.60 6.28
CA LEU A 321 -16.81 -5.49 6.78
C LEU A 321 -16.69 -5.27 8.29
N LYS A 322 -16.30 -6.29 9.06
CA LYS A 322 -16.35 -6.27 10.53
C LYS A 322 -15.01 -5.90 11.18
N TYR A 323 -13.90 -6.40 10.62
CA TYR A 323 -12.58 -6.28 11.22
C TYR A 323 -11.73 -5.20 10.56
N THR A 324 -10.82 -4.64 11.34
CA THR A 324 -9.88 -3.60 10.91
C THR A 324 -8.53 -4.21 10.53
N VAL A 325 -8.11 -5.25 11.25
CA VAL A 325 -6.79 -5.88 11.07
C VAL A 325 -6.93 -7.34 10.68
N PHE A 326 -6.25 -7.73 9.62
CA PHE A 326 -6.22 -9.09 9.10
C PHE A 326 -4.78 -9.61 9.15
N GLY A 327 -4.55 -10.69 9.88
CA GLY A 327 -3.27 -11.39 9.94
C GLY A 327 -3.30 -12.72 9.19
N ARG A 328 -2.11 -13.26 8.84
CA ARG A 328 -1.92 -14.52 8.09
C ARG A 328 -2.70 -14.59 6.78
N VAL A 329 -2.84 -13.45 6.13
CA VAL A 329 -3.60 -13.32 4.89
C VAL A 329 -2.78 -13.83 3.70
N GLN A 330 -3.37 -14.70 2.90
CA GLN A 330 -2.79 -15.16 1.63
C GLN A 330 -3.06 -14.15 0.50
N PRO A 331 -2.25 -14.13 -0.58
CA PRO A 331 -2.42 -13.17 -1.68
C PRO A 331 -3.82 -13.18 -2.30
N GLU A 332 -4.44 -14.35 -2.48
CA GLU A 332 -5.80 -14.44 -3.00
C GLU A 332 -6.85 -13.92 -2.02
N GLN A 333 -6.65 -14.13 -0.71
CA GLN A 333 -7.54 -13.56 0.31
C GLN A 333 -7.42 -12.03 0.35
N LYS A 334 -6.21 -11.43 0.17
CA LYS A 334 -6.05 -9.97 0.03
C LYS A 334 -6.94 -9.43 -1.10
N ARG A 335 -6.90 -10.08 -2.26
CA ARG A 335 -7.74 -9.72 -3.40
C ARG A 335 -9.23 -9.77 -3.08
N ARG A 336 -9.69 -10.85 -2.41
CA ARG A 336 -11.11 -11.06 -2.06
C ARG A 336 -11.60 -10.07 -1.01
N ILE A 337 -10.81 -9.74 0.00
CA ILE A 337 -11.14 -8.70 0.99
C ILE A 337 -11.42 -7.37 0.27
N ILE A 338 -10.54 -6.96 -0.65
CA ILE A 338 -10.76 -5.74 -1.43
C ILE A 338 -12.02 -5.82 -2.28
N GLN A 339 -12.27 -6.97 -2.93
CA GLN A 339 -13.48 -7.14 -3.74
C GLN A 339 -14.74 -7.07 -2.89
N ALA A 340 -14.76 -7.70 -1.71
CA ALA A 340 -15.89 -7.65 -0.79
C ALA A 340 -16.24 -6.22 -0.34
N LEU A 341 -15.23 -5.41 -0.03
CA LEU A 341 -15.42 -4.00 0.31
C LEU A 341 -16.03 -3.22 -0.87
N LYS A 342 -15.54 -3.46 -2.08
CA LYS A 342 -16.07 -2.82 -3.31
C LYS A 342 -17.51 -3.25 -3.61
N ASP A 343 -17.84 -4.51 -3.41
CA ASP A 343 -19.18 -5.04 -3.62
C ASP A 343 -20.18 -4.49 -2.59
N ASN A 344 -19.67 -4.07 -1.40
CA ASN A 344 -20.44 -3.30 -0.42
C ASN A 344 -20.70 -1.85 -0.85
N GLY A 345 -20.08 -1.37 -1.92
CA GLY A 345 -20.23 -0.01 -2.46
C GLY A 345 -19.12 0.95 -2.03
N ASP A 346 -18.07 0.48 -1.39
CA ASP A 346 -16.94 1.28 -0.96
C ASP A 346 -15.97 1.58 -2.11
N VAL A 347 -15.30 2.73 -2.02
CA VAL A 347 -14.19 3.10 -2.92
C VAL A 347 -12.88 2.79 -2.22
N VAL A 348 -12.22 1.74 -2.66
CA VAL A 348 -11.10 1.13 -1.96
C VAL A 348 -9.77 1.52 -2.59
N ALA A 349 -8.86 2.11 -1.78
CA ALA A 349 -7.45 2.21 -2.12
C ALA A 349 -6.66 1.07 -1.45
N MET A 350 -5.59 0.62 -2.11
CA MET A 350 -4.66 -0.40 -1.58
C MET A 350 -3.23 0.07 -1.73
N THR A 351 -2.45 -0.02 -0.64
CA THR A 351 -0.99 0.12 -0.67
C THR A 351 -0.32 -1.24 -0.58
N GLY A 352 0.78 -1.43 -1.29
CA GLY A 352 1.57 -2.66 -1.20
C GLY A 352 2.93 -2.50 -1.89
N ASP A 353 3.93 -3.25 -1.44
CA ASP A 353 5.29 -3.22 -1.94
C ASP A 353 5.78 -4.58 -2.46
N GLY A 354 5.09 -5.65 -2.12
CA GLY A 354 5.46 -7.02 -2.43
C GLY A 354 4.81 -7.59 -3.69
N VAL A 355 5.39 -8.68 -4.21
CA VAL A 355 4.79 -9.49 -5.29
C VAL A 355 3.45 -10.08 -4.84
N ASN A 356 3.30 -10.35 -3.55
CA ASN A 356 2.07 -10.88 -2.95
C ASN A 356 0.89 -9.90 -3.00
N ASP A 357 1.16 -8.60 -3.19
CA ASP A 357 0.14 -7.56 -3.22
C ASP A 357 -0.40 -7.29 -4.63
N VAL A 358 0.25 -7.80 -5.67
CA VAL A 358 -0.07 -7.51 -7.08
C VAL A 358 -1.55 -7.76 -7.41
N LEU A 359 -2.13 -8.86 -6.92
CA LEU A 359 -3.55 -9.17 -7.15
C LEU A 359 -4.47 -8.18 -6.44
N ALA A 360 -4.13 -7.81 -5.20
CA ALA A 360 -4.86 -6.83 -4.41
C ALA A 360 -4.78 -5.42 -5.02
N LEU A 361 -3.56 -4.98 -5.40
CA LEU A 361 -3.33 -3.70 -6.07
C LEU A 361 -4.17 -3.56 -7.36
N LYS A 362 -4.27 -4.63 -8.16
CA LYS A 362 -5.08 -4.62 -9.39
C LYS A 362 -6.58 -4.66 -9.16
N SER A 363 -7.03 -5.18 -8.02
CA SER A 363 -8.44 -5.25 -7.67
C SER A 363 -8.97 -3.97 -7.06
N ALA A 364 -8.11 -3.16 -6.43
CA ALA A 364 -8.46 -1.89 -5.82
C ALA A 364 -8.91 -0.84 -6.86
N ASP A 365 -9.69 0.14 -6.42
CA ASP A 365 -10.09 1.27 -7.26
C ASP A 365 -8.94 2.25 -7.47
N CYS A 366 -8.09 2.41 -6.44
CA CYS A 366 -6.83 3.13 -6.51
C CYS A 366 -5.72 2.27 -5.89
N SER A 367 -4.61 2.09 -6.59
CA SER A 367 -3.48 1.30 -6.11
C SER A 367 -2.21 2.13 -6.02
N ILE A 368 -1.49 1.95 -4.92
CA ILE A 368 -0.31 2.73 -4.57
C ILE A 368 0.83 1.75 -4.24
N ALA A 369 1.97 1.92 -4.89
CA ALA A 369 3.18 1.17 -4.58
C ALA A 369 4.30 2.10 -4.10
N PHE A 370 5.32 1.51 -3.50
CA PHE A 370 6.52 2.19 -3.01
C PHE A 370 7.67 1.93 -3.97
N GLY A 371 8.49 2.95 -4.25
CA GLY A 371 9.63 2.84 -5.17
C GLY A 371 10.68 1.83 -4.71
N SER A 372 10.80 1.59 -3.40
CA SER A 372 11.65 0.54 -2.81
C SER A 372 11.03 -0.87 -2.88
N GLY A 373 9.77 -0.98 -3.31
CA GLY A 373 9.07 -2.25 -3.43
C GLY A 373 9.51 -3.08 -4.64
N SER A 374 8.84 -4.21 -4.84
CA SER A 374 9.10 -5.07 -5.99
C SER A 374 8.70 -4.38 -7.31
N GLU A 375 9.46 -4.63 -8.37
CA GLU A 375 9.14 -4.14 -9.72
C GLU A 375 7.72 -4.57 -10.17
N ALA A 376 7.30 -5.75 -9.76
CA ALA A 376 5.96 -6.26 -10.06
C ALA A 376 4.86 -5.43 -9.39
N ALA A 377 5.05 -5.00 -8.13
CA ALA A 377 4.12 -4.11 -7.43
C ALA A 377 4.10 -2.71 -8.06
N CYS A 378 5.27 -2.13 -8.34
CA CYS A 378 5.37 -0.84 -9.02
C CYS A 378 4.67 -0.83 -10.39
N ASN A 379 4.88 -1.87 -11.20
CA ASN A 379 4.22 -2.00 -12.51
C ASN A 379 2.71 -2.31 -12.43
N ALA A 380 2.24 -2.86 -11.32
CA ALA A 380 0.83 -3.15 -11.10
C ALA A 380 0.06 -1.94 -10.59
N ALA A 381 0.72 -1.04 -9.86
CA ALA A 381 0.12 0.10 -9.21
C ALA A 381 -0.18 1.25 -10.19
N GLN A 382 -1.18 2.04 -9.88
CA GLN A 382 -1.57 3.24 -10.61
C GLN A 382 -0.77 4.47 -10.16
N ILE A 383 -0.31 4.46 -8.90
CA ILE A 383 0.54 5.49 -8.30
C ILE A 383 1.76 4.81 -7.70
N VAL A 384 2.94 5.41 -7.88
CA VAL A 384 4.20 4.96 -7.25
C VAL A 384 4.81 6.13 -6.47
N LEU A 385 5.04 5.92 -5.18
CA LEU A 385 5.77 6.84 -4.31
C LEU A 385 7.27 6.57 -4.48
N VAL A 386 7.94 7.37 -5.31
CA VAL A 386 9.33 7.12 -5.77
C VAL A 386 10.30 7.05 -4.58
N ASN A 387 10.19 7.97 -3.64
CA ASN A 387 11.04 8.02 -2.44
C ASN A 387 10.52 7.09 -1.32
N SER A 388 9.48 6.30 -1.58
CA SER A 388 8.85 5.43 -0.58
C SER A 388 8.38 6.16 0.68
N ASP A 389 8.09 7.44 0.56
CA ASP A 389 7.61 8.29 1.63
C ASP A 389 6.08 8.29 1.68
N PHE A 390 5.51 7.60 2.68
CA PHE A 390 4.07 7.53 2.88
C PHE A 390 3.46 8.85 3.39
N SER A 391 4.27 9.73 4.00
CA SER A 391 3.82 11.03 4.51
C SER A 391 3.32 11.99 3.42
N CYS A 392 3.68 11.74 2.16
CA CYS A 392 3.20 12.54 1.04
C CYS A 392 1.73 12.26 0.67
N MET A 393 1.14 11.13 1.16
CA MET A 393 -0.23 10.72 0.81
C MET A 393 -1.31 11.74 1.12
N PRO A 394 -1.33 12.45 2.27
CA PRO A 394 -2.25 13.56 2.49
C PRO A 394 -2.25 14.59 1.35
N SER A 395 -1.07 14.94 0.85
CA SER A 395 -0.94 15.91 -0.23
C SER A 395 -1.41 15.36 -1.58
N VAL A 396 -1.28 14.05 -1.81
CA VAL A 396 -1.78 13.37 -3.01
C VAL A 396 -3.31 13.36 -3.02
N VAL A 397 -3.94 13.04 -1.89
CA VAL A 397 -5.40 13.09 -1.72
C VAL A 397 -5.95 14.50 -1.90
N LEU A 398 -5.30 15.51 -1.30
CA LEU A 398 -5.67 16.91 -1.45
C LEU A 398 -5.61 17.38 -2.92
N GLU A 399 -4.58 16.98 -3.68
CA GLU A 399 -4.48 17.31 -5.11
C GLU A 399 -5.60 16.62 -5.90
N GLY A 400 -5.94 15.36 -5.58
CA GLY A 400 -7.09 14.66 -6.16
C GLY A 400 -8.41 15.42 -5.93
N ARG A 401 -8.70 15.82 -4.69
CA ARG A 401 -9.88 16.61 -4.36
C ARG A 401 -9.91 17.95 -5.08
N ARG A 402 -8.77 18.63 -5.17
CA ARG A 402 -8.62 19.88 -5.91
C ARG A 402 -8.99 19.74 -7.37
N VAL A 403 -8.51 18.69 -8.02
CA VAL A 403 -8.80 18.42 -9.44
C VAL A 403 -10.29 18.15 -9.64
N VAL A 404 -10.88 17.27 -8.81
CA VAL A 404 -12.31 16.96 -8.89
C VAL A 404 -13.16 18.22 -8.72
N ASN A 405 -12.87 19.03 -7.71
CA ASN A 405 -13.58 20.30 -7.48
C ASN A 405 -13.45 21.27 -8.66
N ASN A 406 -12.26 21.38 -9.26
CA ASN A 406 -12.04 22.25 -10.41
C ASN A 406 -12.82 21.77 -11.63
N ILE A 407 -12.81 20.45 -11.90
CA ILE A 407 -13.55 19.86 -13.01
C ILE A 407 -15.06 20.03 -12.80
N GLN A 408 -15.57 19.80 -11.60
CA GLN A 408 -17.01 20.00 -11.27
C GLN A 408 -17.45 21.46 -11.47
N ARG A 409 -16.67 22.43 -10.98
CA ARG A 409 -16.98 23.87 -11.17
C ARG A 409 -16.98 24.24 -12.64
N THR A 410 -15.99 23.78 -13.40
CA THR A 410 -15.90 24.04 -14.83
C THR A 410 -17.06 23.39 -15.59
N ALA A 411 -17.37 22.12 -15.27
CA ALA A 411 -18.50 21.40 -15.87
C ALA A 411 -19.82 22.13 -15.62
N SER A 412 -20.03 22.65 -14.40
CA SER A 412 -21.23 23.43 -14.05
C SER A 412 -21.37 24.69 -14.90
N LEU A 413 -20.27 25.43 -15.15
CA LEU A 413 -20.28 26.63 -16.01
C LEU A 413 -20.64 26.28 -17.45
N PHE A 414 -20.08 25.22 -18.02
CA PHE A 414 -20.42 24.76 -19.37
C PHE A 414 -21.88 24.29 -19.46
N LEU A 415 -22.35 23.60 -18.42
CA LEU A 415 -23.72 23.11 -18.37
C LEU A 415 -24.73 24.27 -18.40
N VAL A 416 -24.49 25.31 -17.60
CA VAL A 416 -25.32 26.52 -17.56
C VAL A 416 -25.37 27.17 -18.94
N LYS A 417 -24.21 27.37 -19.61
CA LYS A 417 -24.14 27.91 -20.97
C LYS A 417 -24.97 27.08 -21.96
N ASN A 418 -24.80 25.74 -21.92
CA ASN A 418 -25.48 24.85 -22.86
C ASN A 418 -26.99 24.78 -22.64
N ILE A 419 -27.44 24.76 -21.38
CA ILE A 419 -28.88 24.84 -21.02
C ILE A 419 -29.45 26.16 -21.52
N PHE A 420 -28.76 27.30 -21.28
CA PHE A 420 -29.18 28.60 -21.76
C PHE A 420 -29.30 28.63 -23.30
N SER A 421 -28.30 28.11 -24.04
CA SER A 421 -28.35 28.04 -25.50
C SER A 421 -29.51 27.17 -26.01
N MET A 422 -29.80 26.06 -25.32
CA MET A 422 -30.91 25.17 -25.67
C MET A 422 -32.27 25.85 -25.40
N LEU A 423 -32.43 26.54 -24.26
CA LEU A 423 -33.63 27.28 -23.94
C LEU A 423 -33.85 28.43 -24.94
N LEU A 424 -32.78 29.13 -25.34
CA LEU A 424 -32.86 30.20 -26.32
C LEU A 424 -33.30 29.68 -27.71
N ALA A 425 -32.76 28.52 -28.12
CA ALA A 425 -33.16 27.86 -29.35
C ALA A 425 -34.64 27.41 -29.33
N LEU A 426 -35.10 26.84 -28.21
CA LEU A 426 -36.53 26.50 -28.02
C LEU A 426 -37.41 27.73 -28.01
N PHE A 427 -36.98 28.83 -27.36
CA PHE A 427 -37.70 30.09 -27.36
C PHE A 427 -37.83 30.66 -28.77
N THR A 428 -36.73 30.68 -29.55
CA THR A 428 -36.78 31.10 -30.97
C THR A 428 -37.69 30.21 -31.80
N LEU A 429 -37.77 28.92 -31.51
CA LEU A 429 -38.72 28.00 -32.16
C LEU A 429 -40.18 28.38 -31.90
N ILE A 430 -40.51 28.92 -30.72
CA ILE A 430 -41.88 29.25 -30.34
C ILE A 430 -42.26 30.65 -30.79
N VAL A 431 -41.40 31.66 -30.50
CA VAL A 431 -41.74 33.08 -30.66
C VAL A 431 -41.51 33.61 -32.09
N GLY A 432 -40.53 33.08 -32.81
CA GLY A 432 -40.42 33.43 -34.23
C GLY A 432 -39.60 34.67 -34.57
N HIS A 433 -38.53 34.94 -33.82
CA HIS A 433 -37.56 35.97 -34.17
C HIS A 433 -36.23 35.36 -34.58
#